data_e2bb5680f16e5d56785bce487fefc5ad
#
_entry.id   e2bb5680f16e5d56785bce487fefc5ad
#
_cell.length_a   1.000
_cell.length_b   1.000
_cell.length_c   1.000
_cell.angle_alpha   90.00
_cell.angle_beta   90.00
_cell.angle_gamma   90.00
#
_symmetry.space_group_name_H-M   'P 1'
#
loop_
_entity.id
_entity.type
_entity.pdbx_description
1 polymer ?
#
loop_
_entity_poly.entity_id
_entity_poly.type
_entity_poly.pdbx_seq_one_letter_code
_entity_poly.pdbx_strand_id
1 'polypeptide(L)'
;SRGDNRFYVGDVKQSIYGFRMADPQLFMEKYHRFNHDVNGVERRIDLSQNFRSHEAILNVTNFIFSQIMTDEGAGLTYGEAEALHTGRIVEDASPEWVGGDVEVHVLCCDEDKAQTDPDDGEDLENDEKEMLFVIRKIQELKNNGAMVQDKDGTFRLMEWRDIVLLKRSISGSASRMIDLLRREGIPAYAEAKSGYFSAMEVQFVLSLLQIIDNPEQDLPMAIVLQSPLIGMD
;
A
#
# COMPACT_ATOMS: atom_id res chain seq x y z
N SER A 1 27.77 6.43 28.62
CA SER A 1 26.29 6.43 28.51
C SER A 1 25.76 5.24 29.30
N ARG A 2 24.77 5.43 30.16
CA ARG A 2 24.10 4.35 30.86
C ARG A 2 23.42 3.45 29.81
N GLY A 3 23.73 2.15 29.80
CA GLY A 3 23.12 1.18 28.88
C GLY A 3 21.69 0.77 29.25
N ASP A 4 21.24 1.17 30.45
CA ASP A 4 19.99 0.77 31.09
C ASP A 4 18.78 1.67 30.78
N ASN A 5 18.95 2.72 29.95
CA ASN A 5 17.91 3.69 29.61
C ASN A 5 17.54 3.69 28.10
N ARG A 6 17.76 2.57 27.42
CA ARG A 6 17.47 2.44 25.99
C ARG A 6 16.24 1.57 25.80
N PHE A 7 15.34 2.03 24.93
CA PHE A 7 14.15 1.32 24.55
C PHE A 7 14.09 1.24 23.02
N TYR A 8 13.88 0.06 22.49
CA TYR A 8 13.80 -0.20 21.06
C TYR A 8 12.45 -0.83 20.74
N VAL A 9 11.80 -0.37 19.68
CA VAL A 9 10.58 -0.96 19.13
C VAL A 9 10.83 -1.18 17.65
N GLY A 10 10.47 -2.35 17.15
CA GLY A 10 10.59 -2.67 15.74
C GLY A 10 9.95 -3.99 15.40
N ASP A 11 9.78 -4.22 14.12
CA ASP A 11 9.34 -5.49 13.56
C ASP A 11 10.18 -5.78 12.32
N VAL A 12 11.05 -6.78 12.40
CA VAL A 12 11.94 -7.17 11.29
C VAL A 12 11.16 -7.63 10.07
N LYS A 13 9.98 -8.23 10.26
CA LYS A 13 9.09 -8.66 9.18
C LYS A 13 8.62 -7.50 8.30
N GLN A 14 8.64 -6.26 8.83
CA GLN A 14 8.27 -5.04 8.12
C GLN A 14 9.48 -4.27 7.58
N SER A 15 10.67 -4.88 7.55
CA SER A 15 11.90 -4.26 7.04
C SER A 15 11.92 -4.22 5.51
N ILE A 16 11.05 -3.40 4.92
CA ILE A 16 10.89 -3.27 3.46
C ILE A 16 11.87 -2.27 2.81
N TYR A 17 12.68 -1.56 3.59
CA TYR A 17 13.57 -0.51 3.10
C TYR A 17 15.04 -0.94 2.96
N GLY A 18 15.31 -2.24 2.83
CA GLY A 18 16.68 -2.75 2.61
C GLY A 18 17.37 -2.10 1.40
N PHE A 19 16.60 -1.77 0.34
CA PHE A 19 17.11 -1.05 -0.83
C PHE A 19 17.54 0.41 -0.55
N ARG A 20 17.21 0.97 0.62
CA ARG A 20 17.65 2.28 1.11
C ARG A 20 18.76 2.17 2.17
N MET A 21 19.53 1.09 2.17
CA MET A 21 20.59 0.81 3.16
C MET A 21 20.07 0.73 4.61
N ALA A 22 18.79 0.46 4.81
CA ALA A 22 18.28 0.12 6.13
C ALA A 22 18.79 -1.27 6.50
N ASP A 23 19.62 -1.33 7.53
CA ASP A 23 20.22 -2.57 8.00
C ASP A 23 19.40 -3.13 9.17
N PRO A 24 18.62 -4.19 8.97
CA PRO A 24 17.87 -4.85 10.04
C PRO A 24 18.78 -5.59 11.03
N GLN A 25 20.04 -5.84 10.69
CA GLN A 25 20.97 -6.62 11.53
C GLN A 25 21.19 -5.94 12.88
N LEU A 26 21.23 -4.61 12.94
CA LEU A 26 21.35 -3.87 14.20
C LEU A 26 20.21 -4.16 15.19
N PHE A 27 19.01 -4.41 14.67
CA PHE A 27 17.87 -4.82 15.49
C PHE A 27 17.96 -6.30 15.83
N MET A 28 18.32 -7.15 14.86
CA MET A 28 18.47 -8.60 15.04
C MET A 28 19.52 -8.96 16.07
N GLU A 29 20.66 -8.27 16.11
CA GLU A 29 21.67 -8.46 17.17
C GLU A 29 21.06 -8.31 18.56
N LYS A 30 20.19 -7.30 18.77
CA LYS A 30 19.51 -7.08 20.05
C LYS A 30 18.42 -8.11 20.29
N TYR A 31 17.69 -8.48 19.24
CA TYR A 31 16.65 -9.50 19.29
C TYR A 31 17.21 -10.85 19.79
N HIS A 32 18.37 -11.27 19.29
CA HIS A 32 19.03 -12.51 19.72
C HIS A 32 19.74 -12.40 21.07
N ARG A 33 20.27 -11.22 21.40
CA ARG A 33 21.00 -11.00 22.64
C ARG A 33 20.10 -10.81 23.86
N PHE A 34 18.99 -10.11 23.67
CA PHE A 34 18.04 -9.84 24.75
C PHE A 34 17.18 -11.07 25.03
N ASN A 35 16.84 -11.28 26.27
CA ASN A 35 16.05 -12.41 26.73
C ASN A 35 14.74 -11.98 27.38
N HIS A 36 13.92 -12.95 27.78
CA HIS A 36 12.63 -12.71 28.42
C HIS A 36 12.70 -12.54 29.95
N ASP A 37 13.92 -12.48 30.53
CA ASP A 37 14.06 -12.28 31.98
C ASP A 37 13.47 -10.94 32.43
N VAL A 38 12.47 -11.00 33.27
CA VAL A 38 11.74 -9.82 33.77
C VAL A 38 12.64 -8.90 34.60
N ASN A 39 13.66 -9.47 35.23
CA ASN A 39 14.60 -8.75 36.09
C ASN A 39 15.90 -8.38 35.36
N GLY A 40 16.04 -8.83 34.11
CA GLY A 40 17.23 -8.58 33.30
C GLY A 40 17.29 -7.13 32.80
N VAL A 41 18.51 -6.58 32.72
CA VAL A 41 18.75 -5.25 32.14
C VAL A 41 18.51 -5.24 30.63
N GLU A 42 18.81 -6.37 29.96
CA GLU A 42 18.63 -6.59 28.53
C GLU A 42 17.38 -7.47 28.30
N ARG A 43 16.22 -6.85 28.34
CA ARG A 43 14.94 -7.55 28.27
C ARG A 43 14.30 -7.41 26.88
N ARG A 44 13.78 -8.55 26.36
CA ARG A 44 12.93 -8.62 25.16
C ARG A 44 11.48 -8.88 25.57
N ILE A 45 10.55 -8.18 24.90
CA ILE A 45 9.11 -8.38 25.03
C ILE A 45 8.57 -8.54 23.62
N ASP A 46 8.03 -9.72 23.31
CA ASP A 46 7.41 -9.99 22.02
C ASP A 46 5.93 -9.67 22.08
N LEU A 47 5.46 -8.89 21.09
CA LEU A 47 4.06 -8.51 20.92
C LEU A 47 3.48 -9.32 19.77
N SER A 48 2.93 -10.48 20.07
CA SER A 48 2.37 -11.40 19.07
C SER A 48 0.87 -11.20 18.80
N GLN A 49 0.15 -10.55 19.73
CA GLN A 49 -1.28 -10.32 19.57
C GLN A 49 -1.57 -9.13 18.64
N ASN A 50 -2.41 -9.37 17.65
CA ASN A 50 -2.88 -8.37 16.70
C ASN A 50 -4.35 -8.04 16.97
N PHE A 51 -4.63 -6.78 17.32
CA PHE A 51 -5.97 -6.26 17.58
C PHE A 51 -6.57 -5.49 16.40
N ARG A 52 -5.82 -5.39 15.28
CA ARG A 52 -6.24 -4.65 14.09
C ARG A 52 -7.00 -5.54 13.11
N SER A 53 -6.42 -6.69 12.79
CA SER A 53 -6.90 -7.58 11.74
C SER A 53 -7.72 -8.73 12.31
N HIS A 54 -8.65 -9.21 11.51
CA HIS A 54 -9.39 -10.42 11.80
C HIS A 54 -8.52 -11.68 11.66
N GLU A 55 -8.93 -12.76 12.33
CA GLU A 55 -8.19 -14.03 12.39
C GLU A 55 -7.88 -14.62 11.01
N ALA A 56 -8.84 -14.60 10.07
CA ALA A 56 -8.64 -15.13 8.72
C ALA A 56 -7.49 -14.43 7.97
N ILE A 57 -7.36 -13.11 8.12
CA ILE A 57 -6.26 -12.33 7.53
C ILE A 57 -4.92 -12.71 8.16
N LEU A 58 -4.89 -12.90 9.48
CA LEU A 58 -3.69 -13.31 10.19
C LEU A 58 -3.27 -14.72 9.79
N ASN A 59 -4.21 -15.65 9.66
CA ASN A 59 -3.96 -17.03 9.25
C ASN A 59 -3.36 -17.10 7.84
N VAL A 60 -3.92 -16.35 6.88
CA VAL A 60 -3.35 -16.28 5.52
C VAL A 60 -1.98 -15.61 5.53
N THR A 61 -1.78 -14.56 6.32
CA THR A 61 -0.49 -13.90 6.48
C THR A 61 0.55 -14.88 7.06
N ASN A 62 0.22 -15.58 8.13
CA ASN A 62 1.08 -16.59 8.74
C ASN A 62 1.42 -17.71 7.75
N PHE A 63 0.42 -18.19 7.00
CA PHE A 63 0.61 -19.21 5.99
C PHE A 63 1.60 -18.77 4.92
N ILE A 64 1.42 -17.57 4.35
CA ILE A 64 2.31 -17.06 3.31
C ILE A 64 3.73 -16.88 3.86
N PHE A 65 3.89 -16.23 5.00
CA PHE A 65 5.21 -15.97 5.57
C PHE A 65 5.93 -17.24 6.00
N SER A 66 5.23 -18.27 6.47
CA SER A 66 5.84 -19.58 6.77
C SER A 66 6.44 -20.25 5.53
N GLN A 67 5.96 -19.91 4.32
CA GLN A 67 6.49 -20.47 3.07
C GLN A 67 7.67 -19.67 2.50
N ILE A 68 7.68 -18.34 2.68
CA ILE A 68 8.63 -17.46 1.99
C ILE A 68 9.72 -16.89 2.90
N MET A 69 9.52 -16.82 4.23
CA MET A 69 10.52 -16.30 5.14
C MET A 69 11.40 -17.43 5.66
N THR A 70 12.59 -17.50 5.09
CA THR A 70 13.65 -18.42 5.50
C THR A 70 14.84 -17.64 6.04
N ASP A 71 15.70 -18.32 6.81
CA ASP A 71 16.92 -17.71 7.36
C ASP A 71 17.83 -17.15 6.25
N GLU A 72 17.97 -17.89 5.15
CA GLU A 72 18.79 -17.47 4.00
C GLU A 72 18.22 -16.23 3.27
N GLY A 73 16.89 -16.12 3.18
CA GLY A 73 16.25 -15.04 2.41
C GLY A 73 15.95 -13.79 3.22
N ALA A 74 15.53 -13.95 4.47
CA ALA A 74 15.04 -12.88 5.33
C ALA A 74 15.88 -12.65 6.59
N GLY A 75 16.88 -13.50 6.86
CA GLY A 75 17.65 -13.48 8.11
C GLY A 75 16.82 -13.88 9.34
N LEU A 76 15.64 -14.44 9.11
CA LEU A 76 14.71 -14.88 10.14
C LEU A 76 13.84 -16.01 9.59
N THR A 77 13.80 -17.14 10.29
CA THR A 77 12.82 -18.19 9.99
C THR A 77 11.50 -17.90 10.67
N TYR A 78 10.42 -17.92 9.88
CA TYR A 78 9.08 -17.68 10.39
C TYR A 78 8.54 -18.92 11.10
N GLY A 79 8.41 -18.85 12.41
CA GLY A 79 7.90 -19.92 13.25
C GLY A 79 6.78 -19.45 14.16
N GLU A 80 6.47 -20.27 15.15
CA GLU A 80 5.41 -19.99 16.14
C GLU A 80 5.68 -18.69 16.95
N ALA A 81 6.95 -18.37 17.18
CA ALA A 81 7.35 -17.16 17.91
C ALA A 81 7.09 -15.88 17.12
N GLU A 82 7.14 -15.95 15.78
CA GLU A 82 6.93 -14.84 14.86
C GLU A 82 5.48 -14.76 14.38
N ALA A 83 4.68 -15.82 14.57
CA ALA A 83 3.31 -15.89 14.14
C ALA A 83 2.43 -14.82 14.81
N LEU A 84 1.51 -14.27 14.01
CA LEU A 84 0.54 -13.30 14.48
C LEU A 84 -0.67 -14.04 15.07
N HIS A 85 -1.04 -13.69 16.29
CA HIS A 85 -2.21 -14.24 16.97
C HIS A 85 -3.31 -13.20 17.07
N THR A 86 -4.55 -13.63 16.90
CA THR A 86 -5.67 -12.71 17.02
C THR A 86 -5.87 -12.26 18.48
N GLY A 87 -5.95 -10.95 18.66
CA GLY A 87 -6.41 -10.34 19.91
C GLY A 87 -7.83 -9.78 19.78
N ARG A 88 -8.41 -9.87 18.56
CA ARG A 88 -9.75 -9.38 18.24
C ARG A 88 -10.69 -10.57 18.04
N ILE A 89 -11.69 -10.67 18.89
CA ILE A 89 -12.76 -11.66 18.75
C ILE A 89 -13.97 -10.95 18.15
N VAL A 90 -14.57 -11.55 17.14
CA VAL A 90 -15.84 -11.10 16.56
C VAL A 90 -16.87 -12.16 16.89
N GLU A 91 -17.78 -11.81 17.78
CA GLU A 91 -18.91 -12.63 18.15
C GLU A 91 -20.16 -12.17 17.37
N ASP A 92 -21.05 -13.10 17.06
CA ASP A 92 -22.35 -12.85 16.43
C ASP A 92 -22.26 -12.02 15.12
N ALA A 93 -21.28 -12.36 14.26
CA ALA A 93 -21.14 -11.70 12.97
C ALA A 93 -22.37 -11.95 12.09
N SER A 94 -22.85 -10.88 11.42
CA SER A 94 -23.88 -10.99 10.37
C SER A 94 -23.38 -11.84 9.21
N PRO A 95 -24.24 -12.60 8.52
CA PRO A 95 -23.86 -13.33 7.30
C PRO A 95 -23.30 -12.40 6.20
N GLU A 96 -23.71 -11.14 6.18
CA GLU A 96 -23.23 -10.13 5.23
C GLU A 96 -21.92 -9.44 5.66
N TRP A 97 -21.34 -9.84 6.78
CA TRP A 97 -20.12 -9.27 7.28
C TRP A 97 -18.90 -9.64 6.41
N VAL A 98 -18.17 -8.62 6.00
CA VAL A 98 -16.98 -8.75 5.14
C VAL A 98 -15.68 -8.79 5.96
N GLY A 99 -15.58 -9.62 6.93
CA GLY A 99 -14.37 -9.80 7.73
C GLY A 99 -13.95 -11.27 7.84
N GLY A 100 -14.63 -12.12 7.06
CA GLY A 100 -14.43 -13.56 7.03
C GLY A 100 -13.24 -14.00 6.20
N ASP A 101 -13.49 -14.80 5.18
CA ASP A 101 -12.45 -15.45 4.41
C ASP A 101 -11.65 -14.49 3.52
N VAL A 102 -10.38 -14.83 3.28
CA VAL A 102 -9.54 -14.16 2.31
C VAL A 102 -9.74 -14.82 0.95
N GLU A 103 -10.15 -14.03 -0.05
CA GLU A 103 -10.34 -14.50 -1.42
C GLU A 103 -9.07 -14.24 -2.25
N VAL A 104 -8.68 -15.23 -3.04
CA VAL A 104 -7.61 -15.10 -4.04
C VAL A 104 -8.21 -15.30 -5.43
N HIS A 105 -8.12 -14.27 -6.27
CA HIS A 105 -8.60 -14.31 -7.64
C HIS A 105 -7.42 -14.31 -8.60
N VAL A 106 -7.41 -15.27 -9.54
CA VAL A 106 -6.40 -15.38 -10.59
C VAL A 106 -7.06 -15.06 -11.92
N LEU A 107 -6.65 -13.96 -12.53
CA LEU A 107 -7.10 -13.57 -13.86
C LEU A 107 -6.14 -14.15 -14.89
N CYS A 108 -6.64 -15.06 -15.73
CA CYS A 108 -5.87 -15.59 -16.84
C CYS A 108 -6.01 -14.65 -18.04
N CYS A 109 -4.89 -14.19 -18.57
CA CYS A 109 -4.84 -13.47 -19.84
C CYS A 109 -4.71 -14.52 -20.95
N ASP A 110 -5.57 -14.50 -21.98
CA ASP A 110 -5.48 -15.39 -23.13
C ASP A 110 -4.19 -15.09 -23.91
N GLU A 111 -3.32 -16.10 -24.00
CA GLU A 111 -2.02 -16.02 -24.70
C GLU A 111 -2.17 -15.91 -26.23
N ASP A 112 -3.37 -16.06 -26.78
CA ASP A 112 -3.60 -16.13 -28.24
C ASP A 112 -3.40 -14.79 -28.99
N LYS A 113 -2.98 -13.71 -28.30
CA LYS A 113 -2.66 -12.40 -28.91
C LYS A 113 -1.19 -12.00 -28.83
N ALA A 114 -0.28 -12.93 -28.52
CA ALA A 114 1.15 -12.69 -28.37
C ALA A 114 1.90 -12.44 -29.71
N GLN A 115 1.40 -11.56 -30.57
CA GLN A 115 2.10 -11.10 -31.80
C GLN A 115 2.04 -9.58 -31.99
N THR A 116 1.94 -8.81 -30.95
CA THR A 116 2.14 -7.35 -31.00
C THR A 116 3.29 -6.96 -30.09
N ASP A 117 4.10 -5.99 -30.55
CA ASP A 117 5.33 -5.51 -29.92
C ASP A 117 5.27 -5.44 -28.39
N PRO A 118 6.36 -5.85 -27.69
CA PRO A 118 6.35 -5.95 -26.22
C PRO A 118 6.43 -4.60 -25.49
N ASP A 119 6.25 -3.47 -26.15
CA ASP A 119 6.41 -2.15 -25.55
C ASP A 119 5.04 -1.48 -25.34
N ASP A 120 4.54 -1.41 -24.12
CA ASP A 120 3.46 -0.58 -23.56
C ASP A 120 1.99 -1.00 -23.75
N GLY A 121 1.59 -1.78 -24.76
CA GLY A 121 0.18 -2.01 -25.06
C GLY A 121 -0.51 -3.10 -24.21
N GLU A 122 0.18 -4.20 -23.94
CA GLU A 122 -0.40 -5.37 -23.25
C GLU A 122 -0.52 -5.15 -21.74
N ASP A 123 0.43 -4.49 -21.12
CA ASP A 123 0.38 -4.18 -19.68
C ASP A 123 -0.76 -3.22 -19.34
N LEU A 124 -1.06 -2.29 -20.25
CA LEU A 124 -2.18 -1.36 -20.08
C LEU A 124 -3.54 -2.07 -20.19
N GLU A 125 -3.68 -3.01 -21.13
CA GLU A 125 -4.92 -3.79 -21.29
C GLU A 125 -5.15 -4.74 -20.12
N ASN A 126 -4.10 -5.34 -19.58
CA ASN A 126 -4.18 -6.23 -18.42
C ASN A 126 -4.50 -5.46 -17.14
N ASP A 127 -3.87 -4.32 -16.91
CA ASP A 127 -4.20 -3.43 -15.80
C ASP A 127 -5.67 -2.96 -15.83
N GLU A 128 -6.22 -2.74 -17.02
CA GLU A 128 -7.62 -2.35 -17.19
C GLU A 128 -8.58 -3.49 -16.89
N LYS A 129 -8.29 -4.71 -17.36
CA LYS A 129 -9.06 -5.92 -17.04
C LYS A 129 -9.07 -6.22 -15.55
N GLU A 130 -7.90 -6.14 -14.91
CA GLU A 130 -7.78 -6.28 -13.45
C GLU A 130 -8.67 -5.25 -12.73
N MET A 131 -8.59 -3.98 -13.15
CA MET A 131 -9.37 -2.92 -12.53
C MET A 131 -10.88 -3.09 -12.71
N LEU A 132 -11.34 -3.50 -13.90
CA LEU A 132 -12.75 -3.78 -14.15
C LEU A 132 -13.25 -4.96 -13.31
N PHE A 133 -12.39 -5.95 -13.05
CA PHE A 133 -12.71 -7.03 -12.13
C PHE A 133 -12.87 -6.51 -10.69
N VAL A 134 -11.92 -5.70 -10.20
CA VAL A 134 -11.98 -5.07 -8.88
C VAL A 134 -13.23 -4.21 -8.71
N ILE A 135 -13.56 -3.39 -9.73
CA ILE A 135 -14.77 -2.57 -9.74
C ILE A 135 -16.03 -3.43 -9.56
N ARG A 136 -16.13 -4.53 -10.31
CA ARG A 136 -17.27 -5.46 -10.20
C ARG A 136 -17.39 -6.07 -8.81
N LYS A 137 -16.27 -6.48 -8.20
CA LYS A 137 -16.26 -7.01 -6.83
C LYS A 137 -16.69 -5.97 -5.81
N ILE A 138 -16.26 -4.71 -5.95
CA ILE A 138 -16.68 -3.62 -5.08
C ILE A 138 -18.19 -3.37 -5.20
N GLN A 139 -18.71 -3.34 -6.44
CA GLN A 139 -20.15 -3.16 -6.69
C GLN A 139 -20.97 -4.34 -6.15
N GLU A 140 -20.48 -5.57 -6.31
CA GLU A 140 -21.10 -6.77 -5.76
C GLU A 140 -21.23 -6.68 -4.23
N LEU A 141 -20.14 -6.38 -3.53
CA LEU A 141 -20.15 -6.20 -2.08
C LEU A 141 -21.16 -5.13 -1.66
N LYS A 142 -21.17 -3.99 -2.37
CA LYS A 142 -22.08 -2.89 -2.06
C LYS A 142 -23.54 -3.25 -2.28
N ASN A 143 -23.85 -3.94 -3.38
CA ASN A 143 -25.21 -4.33 -3.75
C ASN A 143 -25.75 -5.44 -2.84
N ASN A 144 -24.88 -6.32 -2.36
CA ASN A 144 -25.23 -7.39 -1.42
C ASN A 144 -25.40 -6.89 0.03
N GLY A 145 -25.26 -5.59 0.26
CA GLY A 145 -25.43 -5.04 1.62
C GLY A 145 -24.30 -5.43 2.57
N ALA A 146 -23.09 -5.55 2.06
CA ALA A 146 -21.92 -5.91 2.86
C ALA A 146 -21.81 -5.06 4.13
N MET A 147 -21.53 -5.70 5.25
CA MET A 147 -21.42 -5.07 6.56
C MET A 147 -19.97 -5.06 7.06
N VAL A 148 -19.62 -4.00 7.77
CA VAL A 148 -18.32 -3.84 8.43
C VAL A 148 -18.52 -3.61 9.91
N GLN A 149 -17.54 -4.04 10.72
CA GLN A 149 -17.55 -3.83 12.14
C GLN A 149 -16.74 -2.59 12.53
N ASP A 150 -17.37 -1.66 13.22
CA ASP A 150 -16.71 -0.49 13.78
C ASP A 150 -15.83 -0.82 15.01
N LYS A 151 -15.07 0.17 15.48
CA LYS A 151 -14.15 0.01 16.62
C LYS A 151 -14.84 -0.33 17.95
N ASP A 152 -16.09 0.05 18.08
CA ASP A 152 -16.93 -0.24 19.25
C ASP A 152 -17.60 -1.62 19.21
N GLY A 153 -17.36 -2.38 18.12
CA GLY A 153 -17.92 -3.71 17.90
C GLY A 153 -19.27 -3.72 17.17
N THR A 154 -19.88 -2.56 16.90
CA THR A 154 -21.15 -2.49 16.19
C THR A 154 -20.98 -2.77 14.70
N PHE A 155 -22.01 -3.35 14.06
CA PHE A 155 -22.03 -3.59 12.62
C PHE A 155 -22.84 -2.51 11.91
N ARG A 156 -22.31 -2.04 10.77
CA ARG A 156 -22.97 -1.10 9.87
C ARG A 156 -22.77 -1.50 8.41
N LEU A 157 -23.59 -0.95 7.54
CA LEU A 157 -23.38 -1.09 6.09
C LEU A 157 -22.03 -0.52 5.68
N MET A 158 -21.36 -1.22 4.78
CA MET A 158 -20.10 -0.80 4.20
C MET A 158 -20.26 0.51 3.43
N GLU A 159 -19.36 1.45 3.66
CA GLU A 159 -19.21 2.70 2.92
C GLU A 159 -17.98 2.64 2.00
N TRP A 160 -17.90 3.54 1.00
CA TRP A 160 -16.76 3.58 0.08
C TRP A 160 -15.41 3.78 0.80
N ARG A 161 -15.40 4.53 1.90
CA ARG A 161 -14.20 4.78 2.72
C ARG A 161 -13.67 3.57 3.46
N ASP A 162 -14.42 2.49 3.52
CA ASP A 162 -14.00 1.25 4.18
C ASP A 162 -13.17 0.37 3.24
N ILE A 163 -13.08 0.73 1.97
CA ILE A 163 -12.37 -0.03 0.94
C ILE A 163 -11.02 0.62 0.66
N VAL A 164 -9.97 -0.18 0.67
CA VAL A 164 -8.62 0.26 0.32
C VAL A 164 -8.06 -0.65 -0.77
N LEU A 165 -7.58 -0.04 -1.87
CA LEU A 165 -6.85 -0.72 -2.92
C LEU A 165 -5.34 -0.52 -2.72
N LEU A 166 -4.59 -1.60 -2.61
CA LEU A 166 -3.14 -1.57 -2.46
C LEU A 166 -2.48 -2.09 -3.73
N LYS A 167 -1.61 -1.28 -4.33
CA LYS A 167 -0.76 -1.69 -5.48
C LYS A 167 0.71 -1.49 -5.13
N ARG A 168 1.56 -2.29 -5.75
CA ARG A 168 3.02 -2.19 -5.58
C ARG A 168 3.57 -0.84 -6.05
N SER A 169 3.03 -0.31 -7.15
CA SER A 169 3.37 1.01 -7.69
C SER A 169 2.10 1.74 -8.10
N ILE A 170 2.02 3.02 -7.76
CA ILE A 170 0.90 3.89 -8.11
C ILE A 170 1.31 4.88 -9.21
N SER A 171 2.61 5.04 -9.48
CA SER A 171 3.10 6.00 -10.49
C SER A 171 2.65 5.57 -11.89
N GLY A 172 1.97 6.47 -12.60
CA GLY A 172 1.47 6.26 -13.96
C GLY A 172 0.07 5.64 -14.06
N SER A 173 -0.29 4.70 -13.19
CA SER A 173 -1.60 4.01 -13.23
C SER A 173 -2.67 4.62 -12.32
N ALA A 174 -2.28 5.40 -11.30
CA ALA A 174 -3.22 5.92 -10.31
C ALA A 174 -4.32 6.81 -10.89
N SER A 175 -3.99 7.74 -11.76
CA SER A 175 -4.97 8.66 -12.35
C SER A 175 -5.99 7.90 -13.18
N ARG A 176 -5.53 6.96 -14.02
CA ARG A 176 -6.40 6.11 -14.85
C ARG A 176 -7.32 5.24 -14.00
N MET A 177 -6.80 4.68 -12.92
CA MET A 177 -7.55 3.88 -11.96
C MET A 177 -8.65 4.68 -11.27
N ILE A 178 -8.33 5.89 -10.82
CA ILE A 178 -9.30 6.81 -10.22
C ILE A 178 -10.39 7.20 -11.23
N ASP A 179 -10.01 7.48 -12.48
CA ASP A 179 -10.96 7.84 -13.52
C ASP A 179 -11.90 6.69 -13.86
N LEU A 180 -11.41 5.45 -13.93
CA LEU A 180 -12.26 4.27 -14.13
C LEU A 180 -13.24 4.07 -12.97
N LEU A 181 -12.77 4.13 -11.73
CA LEU A 181 -13.62 4.02 -10.54
C LEU A 181 -14.71 5.10 -10.54
N ARG A 182 -14.36 6.35 -10.86
CA ARG A 182 -15.30 7.48 -10.90
C ARG A 182 -16.34 7.35 -12.02
N ARG A 183 -15.94 6.85 -13.21
CA ARG A 183 -16.87 6.55 -14.31
C ARG A 183 -17.93 5.55 -13.90
N GLU A 184 -17.56 4.59 -13.09
CA GLU A 184 -18.44 3.55 -12.54
C GLU A 184 -19.17 4.00 -11.25
N GLY A 185 -19.12 5.29 -10.92
CA GLY A 185 -19.83 5.85 -9.77
C GLY A 185 -19.20 5.55 -8.41
N ILE A 186 -17.96 5.08 -8.37
CA ILE A 186 -17.22 4.78 -7.14
C ILE A 186 -16.30 5.96 -6.82
N PRO A 187 -16.55 6.73 -5.75
CA PRO A 187 -15.68 7.82 -5.35
C PRO A 187 -14.31 7.26 -4.90
N ALA A 188 -13.25 7.68 -5.57
CA ALA A 188 -11.91 7.22 -5.31
C ALA A 188 -10.93 8.39 -5.14
N TYR A 189 -9.94 8.18 -4.27
CA TYR A 189 -8.85 9.08 -4.00
C TYR A 189 -7.53 8.30 -3.88
N ALA A 190 -6.45 8.87 -4.40
CA ALA A 190 -5.10 8.38 -4.15
C ALA A 190 -4.14 9.54 -3.89
N GLU A 191 -3.22 9.36 -2.95
CA GLU A 191 -2.12 10.29 -2.76
C GLU A 191 -1.07 10.09 -3.86
N ALA A 192 -1.31 10.69 -5.02
CA ALA A 192 -0.29 10.75 -6.06
C ALA A 192 0.72 11.85 -5.70
N LYS A 193 1.88 11.46 -5.19
CA LYS A 193 2.99 12.39 -4.92
C LYS A 193 3.68 12.90 -6.21
N SER A 194 3.33 12.35 -7.36
CA SER A 194 3.89 12.71 -8.66
C SER A 194 2.90 13.54 -9.44
N GLY A 195 3.30 14.73 -9.86
CA GLY A 195 2.49 15.59 -10.73
C GLY A 195 2.36 17.04 -10.28
N TYR A 196 2.67 17.37 -9.03
CA TYR A 196 2.59 18.75 -8.58
C TYR A 196 3.45 19.67 -9.44
N PHE A 197 4.74 19.29 -9.64
CA PHE A 197 5.66 20.06 -10.48
C PHE A 197 5.40 19.88 -11.99
N SER A 198 4.59 18.92 -12.39
CA SER A 198 4.20 18.69 -13.80
C SER A 198 2.89 19.38 -14.17
N ALA A 199 2.17 19.92 -13.18
CA ALA A 199 0.97 20.70 -13.43
C ALA A 199 1.32 21.97 -14.21
N MET A 200 0.52 22.28 -15.24
CA MET A 200 0.79 23.41 -16.15
C MET A 200 0.92 24.74 -15.40
N GLU A 201 0.09 24.95 -14.39
CA GLU A 201 0.10 26.15 -13.55
C GLU A 201 1.40 26.28 -12.76
N VAL A 202 1.93 25.15 -12.26
CA VAL A 202 3.17 25.12 -11.50
C VAL A 202 4.36 25.32 -12.43
N GLN A 203 4.36 24.67 -13.59
CA GLN A 203 5.40 24.87 -14.61
C GLN A 203 5.44 26.32 -15.09
N PHE A 204 4.30 26.94 -15.29
CA PHE A 204 4.21 28.36 -15.63
C PHE A 204 4.86 29.25 -14.56
N VAL A 205 4.49 29.06 -13.28
CA VAL A 205 5.07 29.85 -12.17
C VAL A 205 6.57 29.63 -12.03
N LEU A 206 7.03 28.38 -12.15
CA LEU A 206 8.46 28.06 -12.14
C LEU A 206 9.20 28.72 -13.30
N SER A 207 8.65 28.67 -14.50
CA SER A 207 9.22 29.31 -15.70
C SER A 207 9.26 30.84 -15.53
N LEU A 208 8.23 31.43 -14.94
CA LEU A 208 8.21 32.87 -14.63
C LEU A 208 9.34 33.24 -13.65
N LEU A 209 9.54 32.47 -12.61
CA LEU A 209 10.64 32.67 -11.66
C LEU A 209 12.02 32.52 -12.33
N GLN A 210 12.15 31.54 -13.23
CA GLN A 210 13.38 31.33 -13.99
C GLN A 210 13.74 32.51 -14.91
N ILE A 211 12.78 33.10 -15.61
CA ILE A 211 13.04 34.26 -16.45
C ILE A 211 13.26 35.56 -15.66
N ILE A 212 12.75 35.66 -14.44
CA ILE A 212 13.05 36.77 -13.52
C ILE A 212 14.52 36.68 -13.06
N ASP A 213 15.00 35.47 -12.80
CA ASP A 213 16.39 35.22 -12.42
C ASP A 213 17.35 35.41 -13.63
N ASN A 214 17.00 34.80 -14.78
CA ASN A 214 17.77 34.89 -16.00
C ASN A 214 16.85 34.96 -17.25
N PRO A 215 16.66 36.14 -17.87
CA PRO A 215 15.79 36.33 -19.03
C PRO A 215 16.30 35.72 -20.34
N GLU A 216 17.54 35.23 -20.40
CA GLU A 216 18.14 34.62 -21.59
C GLU A 216 17.80 33.14 -21.77
N GLN A 217 16.84 32.60 -20.99
CA GLN A 217 16.42 31.20 -21.05
C GLN A 217 15.23 31.05 -22.02
N ASP A 218 15.47 30.52 -23.21
CA ASP A 218 14.48 30.42 -24.30
C ASP A 218 13.27 29.57 -23.92
N LEU A 219 13.48 28.38 -23.27
CA LEU A 219 12.39 27.45 -22.94
C LEU A 219 11.45 28.00 -21.90
N PRO A 220 11.91 28.52 -20.75
CA PRO A 220 11.05 29.20 -19.78
C PRO A 220 10.34 30.43 -20.38
N MET A 221 11.00 31.18 -21.21
CA MET A 221 10.44 32.34 -21.90
C MET A 221 9.28 31.92 -22.82
N ALA A 222 9.46 30.87 -23.62
CA ALA A 222 8.42 30.35 -24.50
C ALA A 222 7.18 29.88 -23.69
N ILE A 223 7.39 29.17 -22.59
CA ILE A 223 6.30 28.70 -21.71
C ILE A 223 5.50 29.87 -21.16
N VAL A 224 6.16 30.93 -20.74
CA VAL A 224 5.51 32.13 -20.19
C VAL A 224 4.74 32.88 -21.28
N LEU A 225 5.31 33.09 -22.47
CA LEU A 225 4.69 33.79 -23.57
C LEU A 225 3.45 33.06 -24.12
N GLN A 226 3.48 31.72 -24.20
CA GLN A 226 2.35 30.90 -24.63
C GLN A 226 1.28 30.69 -23.55
N SER A 227 1.51 31.17 -22.34
CA SER A 227 0.57 30.99 -21.25
C SER A 227 -0.73 31.75 -21.49
N PRO A 228 -1.87 31.26 -20.95
CA PRO A 228 -3.16 31.94 -21.04
C PRO A 228 -3.18 33.37 -20.44
N LEU A 229 -2.17 33.70 -19.61
CA LEU A 229 -2.06 35.04 -19.01
C LEU A 229 -1.50 36.08 -19.94
N ILE A 230 -0.63 35.70 -20.89
CA ILE A 230 -0.01 36.61 -21.85
C ILE A 230 -0.66 36.44 -23.23
N GLY A 231 -1.01 35.20 -23.61
CA GLY A 231 -1.81 34.91 -24.80
C GLY A 231 -1.14 35.32 -26.12
N MET A 232 0.20 35.14 -26.21
CA MET A 232 0.89 35.28 -27.48
C MET A 232 0.81 33.93 -28.21
N ASP A 233 0.17 33.92 -29.39
CA ASP A 233 0.10 32.77 -30.32
C ASP A 233 1.41 32.57 -31.07
#